data_0a8b3eb5b69570acd0030fe8cfc2a299
#
_entry.id   0a8b3eb5b69570acd0030fe8cfc2a299
#
_cell.length_a   1.000
_cell.length_b   1.000
_cell.length_c   1.000
_cell.angle_alpha   90.00
_cell.angle_beta   90.00
_cell.angle_gamma   90.00
#
_symmetry.space_group_name_H-M   'P 1'
#
loop_
_entity.id
_entity.type
_entity.pdbx_description
1 polymer ?
#
loop_
_entity_poly.entity_id
_entity_poly.type
_entity_poly.pdbx_seq_one_letter_code
_entity_poly.pdbx_strand_id
1 'polypeptide(L)'
;ILLAAAMGAAALTGCSKSSGSSSSGNTPLVLNEVAHSIFYAPQYAAINLGFFEEEGIEIELSNGQGADKVMSAVLSGHIDIGFAGPEATIYVVNEGRENHPQVFAQLTQRDGSFLVGRQPEPDFDWSQLEGKTILPGRKGGVPYMALEYVVKSKGLTPGEDVIFDDSIKFEAMTGAFTAGTGDYVTM
;
A
#
# COMPACT_ATOMS: atom_id res chain seq x y z
N ILE A 1 58.95 53.16 -17.47
CA ILE A 1 58.04 53.82 -18.40
C ILE A 1 56.63 53.29 -18.11
N LEU A 2 55.78 54.22 -17.64
CA LEU A 2 54.37 54.07 -17.35
C LEU A 2 53.56 53.75 -18.62
N LEU A 3 52.52 52.93 -18.50
CA LEU A 3 51.25 53.18 -19.19
C LEU A 3 50.08 52.56 -18.39
N ALA A 4 49.26 53.46 -17.87
CA ALA A 4 47.96 53.11 -17.26
C ALA A 4 46.93 52.96 -18.38
N ALA A 5 46.13 51.84 -18.32
CA ALA A 5 44.94 51.70 -19.12
C ALA A 5 43.77 51.38 -18.20
N ALA A 6 42.89 52.36 -18.02
CA ALA A 6 41.61 52.24 -17.37
C ALA A 6 40.63 51.58 -18.32
N MET A 7 40.03 50.45 -17.91
CA MET A 7 38.88 49.84 -18.57
C MET A 7 37.66 49.94 -17.68
N GLY A 8 36.67 50.65 -18.19
CA GLY A 8 35.40 50.87 -17.52
C GLY A 8 34.56 49.61 -17.39
N ALA A 9 34.04 49.42 -16.19
CA ALA A 9 33.06 48.40 -15.89
C ALA A 9 31.68 48.83 -16.36
N ALA A 10 31.16 48.22 -17.43
CA ALA A 10 29.77 48.30 -17.79
C ALA A 10 28.97 47.28 -16.96
N ALA A 11 28.24 47.75 -15.99
CA ALA A 11 27.29 46.96 -15.23
C ALA A 11 26.07 46.69 -16.11
N LEU A 12 26.00 45.49 -16.67
CA LEU A 12 24.79 44.94 -17.25
C LEU A 12 23.92 44.37 -16.12
N THR A 13 23.01 45.17 -15.62
CA THR A 13 21.90 44.71 -14.79
C THR A 13 20.94 43.92 -15.68
N GLY A 14 21.20 42.64 -15.85
CA GLY A 14 20.27 41.70 -16.40
C GLY A 14 19.17 41.40 -15.34
N CYS A 15 18.00 42.04 -15.49
CA CYS A 15 16.78 41.56 -14.84
C CYS A 15 16.46 40.17 -15.38
N SER A 16 17.00 39.15 -14.75
CA SER A 16 16.50 37.80 -14.89
C SER A 16 15.07 37.77 -14.29
N LYS A 17 14.07 37.89 -15.15
CA LYS A 17 12.73 37.45 -14.81
C LYS A 17 12.84 35.95 -14.48
N SER A 18 12.96 35.63 -13.20
CA SER A 18 12.65 34.29 -12.75
C SER A 18 11.19 34.06 -13.13
N SER A 19 10.95 33.22 -14.08
CA SER A 19 9.65 32.62 -14.31
C SER A 19 9.30 31.95 -12.99
N GLY A 20 8.55 32.66 -12.16
CA GLY A 20 7.92 32.07 -11.00
C GLY A 20 7.03 30.96 -11.54
N SER A 21 7.48 29.72 -11.40
CA SER A 21 6.60 28.59 -11.31
C SER A 21 5.57 29.00 -10.26
N SER A 22 4.34 29.30 -10.67
CA SER A 22 3.23 29.40 -9.74
C SER A 22 3.10 28.00 -9.15
N SER A 23 3.74 27.78 -8.00
CA SER A 23 3.35 26.68 -7.14
C SER A 23 1.87 26.93 -6.88
N SER A 24 1.00 26.05 -7.31
CA SER A 24 -0.33 25.93 -6.73
C SER A 24 -0.10 26.04 -5.21
N GLY A 25 -0.84 26.86 -4.50
CA GLY A 25 -0.60 27.07 -3.07
C GLY A 25 -0.92 25.83 -2.23
N ASN A 26 -1.01 24.66 -2.84
CA ASN A 26 -1.35 23.37 -2.25
C ASN A 26 -0.13 22.76 -1.56
N THR A 27 -0.37 22.12 -0.44
CA THR A 27 0.64 21.34 0.30
C THR A 27 0.83 19.99 -0.38
N PRO A 28 2.03 19.68 -0.91
CA PRO A 28 2.29 18.38 -1.48
C PRO A 28 2.37 17.32 -0.39
N LEU A 29 1.71 16.17 -0.58
CA LEU A 29 1.76 15.01 0.30
C LEU A 29 1.94 13.74 -0.52
N VAL A 30 2.87 12.89 -0.10
CA VAL A 30 3.09 11.57 -0.68
C VAL A 30 2.25 10.55 0.07
N LEU A 31 1.28 9.95 -0.64
CA LEU A 31 0.45 8.87 -0.15
C LEU A 31 0.91 7.55 -0.77
N ASN A 32 1.21 6.57 0.07
CA ASN A 32 1.66 5.25 -0.39
C ASN A 32 0.64 4.19 -0.01
N GLU A 33 0.08 3.50 -0.99
CA GLU A 33 -0.91 2.44 -0.79
C GLU A 33 -0.28 1.03 -0.87
N VAL A 34 -0.91 0.05 -0.22
CA VAL A 34 -0.45 -1.35 -0.18
C VAL A 34 -0.46 -1.99 -1.57
N ALA A 35 -1.50 -1.74 -2.34
CA ALA A 35 -1.73 -2.28 -3.67
C ALA A 35 -2.74 -1.41 -4.41
N HIS A 36 -2.74 -1.44 -5.75
CA HIS A 36 -3.82 -0.87 -6.54
C HIS A 36 -5.04 -1.77 -6.46
N SER A 37 -6.15 -1.27 -5.93
CA SER A 37 -7.34 -2.09 -5.70
C SER A 37 -8.64 -1.31 -5.93
N ILE A 38 -9.62 -1.98 -6.53
CA ILE A 38 -10.97 -1.42 -6.69
C ILE A 38 -11.62 -1.07 -5.33
N PHE A 39 -11.22 -1.70 -4.25
CA PHE A 39 -11.69 -1.39 -2.89
C PHE A 39 -11.28 0.01 -2.41
N TYR A 40 -10.29 0.63 -3.08
CA TYR A 40 -9.82 1.98 -2.80
C TYR A 40 -10.40 3.02 -3.75
N ALA A 41 -11.44 2.65 -4.51
CA ALA A 41 -12.10 3.54 -5.48
C ALA A 41 -12.49 4.92 -4.90
N PRO A 42 -12.96 5.06 -3.65
CA PRO A 42 -13.22 6.38 -3.07
C PRO A 42 -11.98 7.28 -3.00
N GLN A 43 -10.80 6.72 -2.69
CA GLN A 43 -9.53 7.46 -2.70
C GLN A 43 -9.16 7.94 -4.10
N TYR A 44 -9.28 7.07 -5.09
CA TYR A 44 -9.00 7.43 -6.48
C TYR A 44 -9.99 8.46 -7.02
N ALA A 45 -11.27 8.34 -6.64
CA ALA A 45 -12.28 9.33 -6.99
C ALA A 45 -11.95 10.69 -6.37
N ALA A 46 -11.55 10.73 -5.10
CA ALA A 46 -11.19 11.98 -4.43
C ALA A 46 -9.99 12.66 -5.10
N ILE A 47 -8.96 11.90 -5.48
CA ILE A 47 -7.81 12.42 -6.21
C ILE A 47 -8.22 12.93 -7.61
N ASN A 48 -8.93 12.09 -8.40
CA ASN A 48 -9.23 12.42 -9.78
C ASN A 48 -10.31 13.52 -9.95
N LEU A 49 -11.15 13.73 -8.94
CA LEU A 49 -12.16 14.78 -8.94
C LEU A 49 -11.69 16.10 -8.30
N GLY A 50 -10.44 16.16 -7.82
CA GLY A 50 -9.84 17.36 -7.28
C GLY A 50 -10.25 17.70 -5.84
N PHE A 51 -10.82 16.77 -5.08
CA PHE A 51 -11.27 17.04 -3.71
C PHE A 51 -10.13 17.36 -2.76
N PHE A 52 -8.93 16.80 -3.00
CA PHE A 52 -7.75 17.15 -2.23
C PHE A 52 -7.25 18.56 -2.57
N GLU A 53 -7.27 18.92 -3.84
CA GLU A 53 -6.87 20.25 -4.30
C GLU A 53 -7.82 21.34 -3.78
N GLU A 54 -9.12 21.06 -3.66
CA GLU A 54 -10.11 21.95 -3.03
C GLU A 54 -9.77 22.24 -1.56
N GLU A 55 -9.13 21.29 -0.86
CA GLU A 55 -8.66 21.43 0.52
C GLU A 55 -7.21 21.95 0.61
N GLY A 56 -6.61 22.35 -0.51
CA GLY A 56 -5.25 22.88 -0.55
C GLY A 56 -4.17 21.80 -0.42
N ILE A 57 -4.45 20.57 -0.82
CA ILE A 57 -3.55 19.43 -0.78
C ILE A 57 -3.29 18.93 -2.22
N GLU A 58 -2.05 18.58 -2.52
CA GLU A 58 -1.66 17.92 -3.76
C GLU A 58 -1.14 16.52 -3.43
N ILE A 59 -1.84 15.48 -3.87
CA ILE A 59 -1.50 14.09 -3.56
C ILE A 59 -0.62 13.48 -4.65
N GLU A 60 0.58 13.03 -4.28
CA GLU A 60 1.39 12.11 -5.06
C GLU A 60 1.10 10.68 -4.58
N LEU A 61 0.36 9.91 -5.40
CA LEU A 61 0.02 8.53 -5.08
C LEU A 61 1.09 7.56 -5.57
N SER A 62 1.57 6.70 -4.68
CA SER A 62 2.55 5.65 -4.98
C SER A 62 2.08 4.28 -4.45
N ASN A 63 2.65 3.19 -4.99
CA ASN A 63 2.29 1.82 -4.61
C ASN A 63 3.46 1.13 -3.90
N GLY A 64 3.29 0.76 -2.64
CA GLY A 64 4.30 0.11 -1.81
C GLY A 64 4.41 -1.40 -2.03
N GLN A 65 3.43 -2.04 -2.67
CA GLN A 65 3.41 -3.48 -2.91
C GLN A 65 3.53 -4.32 -1.63
N GLY A 66 2.83 -3.92 -0.58
CA GLY A 66 2.75 -4.62 0.69
C GLY A 66 2.77 -3.68 1.91
N ALA A 67 2.04 -4.04 2.96
CA ALA A 67 1.90 -3.21 4.16
C ALA A 67 3.23 -3.00 4.90
N ASP A 68 4.13 -3.98 4.86
CA ASP A 68 5.49 -3.90 5.41
C ASP A 68 6.34 -2.82 4.73
N LYS A 69 6.25 -2.70 3.41
CA LYS A 69 6.97 -1.69 2.64
C LYS A 69 6.38 -0.30 2.87
N VAL A 70 5.05 -0.18 2.88
CA VAL A 70 4.36 1.07 3.23
C VAL A 70 4.78 1.52 4.62
N MET A 71 4.76 0.62 5.61
CA MET A 71 5.15 0.93 6.98
C MET A 71 6.63 1.36 7.08
N SER A 72 7.52 0.67 6.37
CA SER A 72 8.94 1.04 6.31
C SER A 72 9.15 2.42 5.71
N ALA A 73 8.39 2.78 4.68
CA ALA A 73 8.47 4.09 4.04
C ALA A 73 7.95 5.22 4.96
N VAL A 74 6.86 4.98 5.71
CA VAL A 74 6.36 5.92 6.74
C VAL A 74 7.41 6.12 7.84
N LEU A 75 7.94 5.03 8.39
CA LEU A 75 8.91 5.08 9.50
C LEU A 75 10.23 5.76 9.12
N SER A 76 10.61 5.68 7.85
CA SER A 76 11.81 6.35 7.32
C SER A 76 11.58 7.81 6.90
N GLY A 77 10.32 8.28 6.91
CA GLY A 77 9.97 9.63 6.48
C GLY A 77 10.04 9.85 4.96
N HIS A 78 10.03 8.77 4.17
CA HIS A 78 10.00 8.89 2.71
C HIS A 78 8.60 9.20 2.16
N ILE A 79 7.58 8.93 2.93
CA ILE A 79 6.17 9.22 2.62
C ILE A 79 5.49 9.86 3.83
N ASP A 80 4.47 10.65 3.56
CA ASP A 80 3.71 11.36 4.59
C ASP A 80 2.55 10.52 5.12
N ILE A 81 1.86 9.81 4.24
CA ILE A 81 0.67 9.03 4.56
C ILE A 81 0.82 7.61 4.03
N GLY A 82 0.75 6.62 4.93
CA GLY A 82 0.66 5.20 4.57
C GLY A 82 -0.78 4.73 4.58
N PHE A 83 -1.26 4.19 3.46
CA PHE A 83 -2.55 3.53 3.38
C PHE A 83 -2.35 2.01 3.45
N ALA A 84 -2.53 1.45 4.65
CA ALA A 84 -2.29 0.05 4.97
C ALA A 84 -3.27 -0.43 6.04
N GLY A 85 -3.34 -1.73 6.26
CA GLY A 85 -4.07 -2.31 7.38
C GLY A 85 -3.49 -1.86 8.74
N PRO A 86 -4.32 -1.72 9.77
CA PRO A 86 -3.88 -1.27 11.09
C PRO A 86 -2.91 -2.24 11.78
N GLU A 87 -2.88 -3.51 11.35
CA GLU A 87 -1.96 -4.53 11.86
C GLU A 87 -0.50 -4.11 11.74
N ALA A 88 -0.15 -3.41 10.66
CA ALA A 88 1.22 -2.95 10.46
C ALA A 88 1.68 -1.97 11.55
N THR A 89 0.77 -1.09 12.00
CA THR A 89 1.04 -0.20 13.15
C THR A 89 1.13 -0.98 14.46
N ILE A 90 0.27 -1.98 14.65
CA ILE A 90 0.29 -2.82 15.87
C ILE A 90 1.63 -3.56 15.98
N TYR A 91 2.16 -4.10 14.89
CA TYR A 91 3.47 -4.75 14.88
C TYR A 91 4.58 -3.79 15.32
N VAL A 92 4.61 -2.57 14.80
CA VAL A 92 5.61 -1.56 15.17
C VAL A 92 5.53 -1.20 16.65
N VAL A 93 4.33 -1.04 17.20
CA VAL A 93 4.12 -0.79 18.64
C VAL A 93 4.59 -1.98 19.48
N ASN A 94 4.29 -3.20 19.06
CA ASN A 94 4.70 -4.41 19.79
C ASN A 94 6.23 -4.64 19.75
N GLU A 95 6.94 -4.07 18.78
CA GLU A 95 8.41 -4.04 18.76
C GLU A 95 9.01 -3.05 19.79
N GLY A 96 8.18 -2.32 20.51
CA GLY A 96 8.60 -1.35 21.52
C GLY A 96 9.18 -0.05 20.95
N ARG A 97 8.88 0.29 19.70
CA ARG A 97 9.32 1.54 19.09
C ARG A 97 8.58 2.73 19.68
N GLU A 98 9.30 3.72 20.17
CA GLU A 98 8.73 4.99 20.65
C GLU A 98 8.14 5.80 19.51
N ASN A 99 8.84 5.82 18.35
CA ASN A 99 8.35 6.45 17.12
C ASN A 99 7.56 5.43 16.32
N HIS A 100 6.24 5.56 16.32
CA HIS A 100 5.31 4.70 15.58
C HIS A 100 4.25 5.54 14.86
N PRO A 101 3.73 5.08 13.71
CA PRO A 101 2.66 5.74 12.99
C PRO A 101 1.37 5.82 13.82
N GLN A 102 0.58 6.85 13.54
CA GLN A 102 -0.75 7.04 14.12
C GLN A 102 -1.81 6.72 13.06
N VAL A 103 -2.76 5.84 13.42
CA VAL A 103 -3.93 5.63 12.57
C VAL A 103 -4.91 6.77 12.80
N PHE A 104 -5.21 7.56 11.77
CA PHE A 104 -6.04 8.75 11.88
C PHE A 104 -7.34 8.69 11.07
N ALA A 105 -7.43 7.78 10.08
CA ALA A 105 -8.60 7.63 9.23
C ALA A 105 -8.81 6.18 8.80
N GLN A 106 -10.04 5.85 8.47
CA GLN A 106 -10.45 4.54 7.94
C GLN A 106 -11.19 4.72 6.63
N LEU A 107 -10.68 4.13 5.54
CA LEU A 107 -11.31 4.18 4.23
C LEU A 107 -12.27 3.00 4.01
N THR A 108 -11.84 1.78 4.39
CA THR A 108 -12.63 0.57 4.23
C THR A 108 -13.13 0.06 5.57
N GLN A 109 -14.40 -0.33 5.64
CA GLN A 109 -15.03 -0.81 6.90
C GLN A 109 -14.87 -2.32 7.12
N ARG A 110 -14.59 -3.07 6.05
CA ARG A 110 -14.48 -4.52 6.08
C ARG A 110 -13.29 -4.96 5.25
N ASP A 111 -12.74 -6.12 5.59
CA ASP A 111 -11.81 -6.82 4.72
C ASP A 111 -12.49 -7.16 3.39
N GLY A 112 -11.79 -6.90 2.30
CA GLY A 112 -12.26 -7.15 0.94
C GLY A 112 -11.78 -8.49 0.38
N SER A 113 -11.20 -9.36 1.20
CA SER A 113 -10.66 -10.63 0.73
C SER A 113 -11.76 -11.67 0.52
N PHE A 114 -11.60 -12.43 -0.55
CA PHE A 114 -12.47 -13.56 -0.91
C PHE A 114 -11.63 -14.82 -1.04
N LEU A 115 -12.19 -15.95 -0.59
CA LEU A 115 -11.64 -17.26 -0.91
C LEU A 115 -12.19 -17.69 -2.27
N VAL A 116 -11.31 -17.89 -3.23
CA VAL A 116 -11.65 -18.22 -4.61
C VAL A 116 -11.19 -19.65 -4.92
N GLY A 117 -12.13 -20.51 -5.28
CA GLY A 117 -11.88 -21.87 -5.75
C GLY A 117 -11.68 -21.92 -7.27
N ARG A 118 -11.23 -23.08 -7.78
CA ARG A 118 -10.99 -23.29 -9.21
C ARG A 118 -12.26 -23.52 -10.02
N GLN A 119 -13.33 -23.96 -9.38
CA GLN A 119 -14.60 -24.27 -9.99
C GLN A 119 -15.74 -23.70 -9.13
N PRO A 120 -16.93 -23.46 -9.69
CA PRO A 120 -18.10 -23.12 -8.91
C PRO A 120 -18.42 -24.22 -7.90
N GLU A 121 -18.56 -23.83 -6.65
CA GLU A 121 -18.90 -24.73 -5.52
C GLU A 121 -20.13 -24.16 -4.80
N PRO A 122 -21.35 -24.35 -5.36
CA PRO A 122 -22.56 -23.73 -4.82
C PRO A 122 -22.90 -24.18 -3.39
N ASP A 123 -22.48 -25.39 -3.03
CA ASP A 123 -22.70 -25.98 -1.71
C ASP A 123 -21.40 -26.03 -0.89
N PHE A 124 -20.52 -25.04 -1.05
CA PHE A 124 -19.23 -24.98 -0.36
C PHE A 124 -19.40 -25.03 1.17
N ASP A 125 -18.66 -25.96 1.79
CA ASP A 125 -18.48 -26.04 3.23
C ASP A 125 -16.97 -26.00 3.58
N TRP A 126 -16.66 -25.36 4.69
CA TRP A 126 -15.26 -25.18 5.10
C TRP A 126 -14.50 -26.48 5.33
N SER A 127 -15.19 -27.58 5.65
CA SER A 127 -14.57 -28.91 5.78
C SER A 127 -13.96 -29.43 4.47
N GLN A 128 -14.40 -28.91 3.32
CA GLN A 128 -13.85 -29.26 2.01
C GLN A 128 -12.41 -28.76 1.81
N LEU A 129 -11.94 -27.89 2.68
CA LEU A 129 -10.55 -27.41 2.66
C LEU A 129 -9.56 -28.42 3.24
N GLU A 130 -10.02 -29.50 3.89
CA GLU A 130 -9.16 -30.53 4.44
C GLU A 130 -8.28 -31.15 3.34
N GLY A 131 -6.97 -31.17 3.56
CA GLY A 131 -5.97 -31.64 2.60
C GLY A 131 -5.73 -30.70 1.41
N LYS A 132 -6.36 -29.51 1.36
CA LYS A 132 -6.22 -28.55 0.27
C LYS A 132 -5.07 -27.59 0.49
N THR A 133 -4.52 -27.10 -0.62
CA THR A 133 -3.52 -26.03 -0.62
C THR A 133 -4.19 -24.70 -0.97
N ILE A 134 -4.01 -23.73 -0.09
CA ILE A 134 -4.50 -22.35 -0.27
C ILE A 134 -3.32 -21.41 -0.43
N LEU A 135 -3.40 -20.48 -1.38
CA LEU A 135 -2.51 -19.33 -1.46
C LEU A 135 -3.12 -18.21 -0.59
N PRO A 136 -2.65 -18.01 0.66
CA PRO A 136 -3.39 -17.22 1.65
C PRO A 136 -3.04 -15.75 1.64
N GLY A 137 -2.14 -15.33 0.77
CA GLY A 137 -1.53 -14.01 0.84
C GLY A 137 -0.30 -13.98 1.74
N ARG A 138 0.17 -12.79 2.04
CA ARG A 138 1.37 -12.58 2.86
C ARG A 138 1.09 -12.88 4.33
N LYS A 139 1.89 -13.74 4.93
CA LYS A 139 1.80 -14.06 6.36
C LYS A 139 1.88 -12.78 7.20
N GLY A 140 0.93 -12.64 8.14
CA GLY A 140 0.80 -11.46 8.98
C GLY A 140 0.08 -10.27 8.34
N GLY A 141 -0.38 -10.37 7.08
CA GLY A 141 -1.31 -9.41 6.49
C GLY A 141 -2.76 -9.74 6.84
N VAL A 142 -3.66 -8.75 6.73
CA VAL A 142 -5.09 -8.92 7.07
C VAL A 142 -5.74 -10.09 6.33
N PRO A 143 -5.58 -10.27 5.00
CA PRO A 143 -6.19 -11.42 4.30
C PRO A 143 -5.77 -12.76 4.89
N TYR A 144 -4.47 -12.94 5.16
CA TYR A 144 -3.92 -14.16 5.75
C TYR A 144 -4.51 -14.41 7.14
N MET A 145 -4.49 -13.39 8.00
CA MET A 145 -4.97 -13.52 9.39
C MET A 145 -6.48 -13.76 9.44
N ALA A 146 -7.25 -13.12 8.57
CA ALA A 146 -8.70 -13.33 8.47
C ALA A 146 -9.01 -14.76 8.04
N LEU A 147 -8.35 -15.27 7.00
CA LEU A 147 -8.49 -16.65 6.56
C LEU A 147 -8.09 -17.64 7.67
N GLU A 148 -6.94 -17.41 8.30
CA GLU A 148 -6.43 -18.26 9.39
C GLU A 148 -7.45 -18.34 10.54
N TYR A 149 -8.00 -17.19 10.94
CA TYR A 149 -9.03 -17.13 11.97
C TYR A 149 -10.29 -17.91 11.58
N VAL A 150 -10.80 -17.73 10.35
CA VAL A 150 -12.00 -18.42 9.86
C VAL A 150 -11.75 -19.92 9.82
N VAL A 151 -10.65 -20.38 9.23
CA VAL A 151 -10.31 -21.81 9.12
C VAL A 151 -10.24 -22.45 10.52
N LYS A 152 -9.56 -21.80 11.47
CA LYS A 152 -9.51 -22.26 12.87
C LYS A 152 -10.89 -22.29 13.53
N SER A 153 -11.75 -21.30 13.27
CA SER A 153 -13.10 -21.24 13.82
C SER A 153 -14.01 -22.36 13.29
N LYS A 154 -13.64 -22.96 12.18
CA LYS A 154 -14.31 -24.11 11.57
C LYS A 154 -13.72 -25.47 11.98
N GLY A 155 -12.75 -25.45 12.90
CA GLY A 155 -12.14 -26.65 13.46
C GLY A 155 -10.99 -27.24 12.63
N LEU A 156 -10.50 -26.50 11.64
CA LEU A 156 -9.35 -26.91 10.84
C LEU A 156 -8.08 -26.21 11.33
N THR A 157 -6.95 -26.89 11.28
CA THR A 157 -5.63 -26.39 11.70
C THR A 157 -4.78 -26.04 10.48
N PRO A 158 -4.46 -24.75 10.24
CA PRO A 158 -3.52 -24.37 9.20
C PRO A 158 -2.14 -25.02 9.41
N GLY A 159 -1.60 -25.62 8.36
CA GLY A 159 -0.33 -26.35 8.38
C GLY A 159 -0.45 -27.84 8.73
N GLU A 160 -1.62 -28.30 9.20
CA GLU A 160 -1.92 -29.70 9.47
C GLU A 160 -3.07 -30.18 8.57
N ASP A 161 -4.27 -29.64 8.77
CA ASP A 161 -5.47 -30.02 8.00
C ASP A 161 -5.55 -29.29 6.67
N VAL A 162 -5.06 -28.05 6.61
CA VAL A 162 -5.08 -27.19 5.41
C VAL A 162 -3.69 -26.62 5.18
N ILE A 163 -3.15 -26.75 3.97
CA ILE A 163 -1.83 -26.24 3.61
C ILE A 163 -1.95 -24.76 3.23
N PHE A 164 -1.30 -23.87 3.97
CA PHE A 164 -1.13 -22.47 3.61
C PHE A 164 0.22 -22.28 2.93
N ASP A 165 0.19 -22.10 1.60
CA ASP A 165 1.41 -21.82 0.83
C ASP A 165 1.61 -20.31 0.72
N ASP A 166 2.36 -19.75 1.66
CA ASP A 166 2.73 -18.33 1.72
C ASP A 166 4.06 -18.01 1.01
N SER A 167 4.63 -18.97 0.28
CA SER A 167 5.85 -18.79 -0.50
C SER A 167 5.67 -17.88 -1.72
N ILE A 168 4.42 -17.75 -2.21
CA ILE A 168 4.06 -16.95 -3.37
C ILE A 168 3.81 -15.51 -2.91
N LYS A 169 4.55 -14.57 -3.51
CA LYS A 169 4.34 -13.14 -3.23
C LYS A 169 2.94 -12.69 -3.66
N PHE A 170 2.37 -11.77 -2.90
CA PHE A 170 0.99 -11.29 -3.09
C PHE A 170 0.70 -10.87 -4.54
N GLU A 171 1.57 -10.08 -5.14
CA GLU A 171 1.44 -9.61 -6.52
C GLU A 171 1.52 -10.71 -7.58
N ALA A 172 2.07 -11.88 -7.24
CA ALA A 172 2.20 -13.03 -8.14
C ALA A 172 1.09 -14.08 -7.94
N MET A 173 0.26 -13.98 -6.90
CA MET A 173 -0.70 -15.02 -6.52
C MET A 173 -1.73 -15.30 -7.61
N THR A 174 -2.29 -14.27 -8.24
CA THR A 174 -3.26 -14.42 -9.34
C THR A 174 -2.66 -15.22 -10.49
N GLY A 175 -1.42 -14.89 -10.87
CA GLY A 175 -0.71 -15.61 -11.94
C GLY A 175 -0.41 -17.05 -11.58
N ALA A 176 0.08 -17.30 -10.37
CA ALA A 176 0.39 -18.65 -9.87
C ALA A 176 -0.88 -19.52 -9.78
N PHE A 177 -1.97 -18.97 -9.25
CA PHE A 177 -3.24 -19.66 -9.20
C PHE A 177 -3.77 -19.98 -10.60
N THR A 178 -3.76 -19.05 -11.53
CA THR A 178 -4.17 -19.26 -12.92
C THR A 178 -3.31 -20.34 -13.61
N ALA A 179 -2.01 -20.40 -13.27
CA ALA A 179 -1.08 -21.41 -13.79
C ALA A 179 -1.26 -22.80 -13.15
N GLY A 180 -2.11 -22.95 -12.14
CA GLY A 180 -2.45 -24.24 -11.52
C GLY A 180 -1.90 -24.44 -10.11
N THR A 181 -1.24 -23.46 -9.50
CA THR A 181 -0.74 -23.56 -8.12
C THR A 181 -1.86 -23.38 -7.09
N GLY A 182 -1.96 -24.27 -6.11
CA GLY A 182 -2.97 -24.26 -5.06
C GLY A 182 -4.36 -24.69 -5.53
N ASP A 183 -5.22 -25.06 -4.62
CA ASP A 183 -6.63 -25.39 -4.86
C ASP A 183 -7.52 -24.16 -4.73
N TYR A 184 -7.14 -23.26 -3.80
CA TYR A 184 -7.81 -22.01 -3.51
C TYR A 184 -6.80 -20.86 -3.41
N VAL A 185 -7.30 -19.65 -3.53
CA VAL A 185 -6.51 -18.43 -3.33
C VAL A 185 -7.34 -17.37 -2.63
N THR A 186 -6.74 -16.55 -1.77
CA THR A 186 -7.38 -15.32 -1.25
C THR A 186 -7.04 -14.13 -2.14
N MET A 187 -8.05 -13.41 -2.57
CA MET A 187 -7.94 -12.21 -3.39
C MET A 187 -8.80 -11.07 -2.83
#